data_cb7af28c2588b844de239fec34a284ba
#
_entry.id   cb7af28c2588b844de239fec34a284ba
#
_cell.length_a   1.000
_cell.length_b   1.000
_cell.length_c   1.000
_cell.angle_alpha   90.00
_cell.angle_beta   90.00
_cell.angle_gamma   90.00
#
_symmetry.space_group_name_H-M   'P 1'
#
loop_
_entity.id
_entity.type
_entity.pdbx_description
1 polymer ?
#
loop_
_entity_poly.entity_id
_entity_poly.type
_entity_poly.pdbx_seq_one_letter_code
_entity_poly.pdbx_strand_id
1 'polypeptide(L)'
;MTTQLSQLKAKDIMTPDVFMAYEGWSIKRLSTFFINNKISGAPVIASDHSLVGVVTATDMINFEGKSDQEKSEMVAEVYAEFVGTSYDEATVNQFAERADERCTVNKVMTHKVIQVDEETNVSDVADKMLEDGIRRIFVTKNGIMSGVISTNNILRVVSQIQ
;
A
#
# COMPACT_ATOMS: atom_id res chain seq x y z
N MET A 1 -20.15 28.86 -13.23
CA MET A 1 -20.90 28.08 -12.21
C MET A 1 -19.93 27.64 -11.14
N THR A 2 -20.12 28.11 -9.96
CA THR A 2 -19.28 27.72 -8.81
C THR A 2 -19.66 26.29 -8.43
N THR A 3 -18.83 25.33 -8.75
CA THR A 3 -19.02 23.96 -8.24
C THR A 3 -18.76 24.01 -6.76
N GLN A 4 -19.79 23.86 -5.96
CA GLN A 4 -19.62 23.83 -4.49
C GLN A 4 -18.86 22.54 -4.13
N LEU A 5 -17.87 22.64 -3.25
CA LEU A 5 -17.12 21.49 -2.70
C LEU A 5 -18.04 20.34 -2.29
N SER A 6 -19.24 20.66 -1.78
CA SER A 6 -20.25 19.70 -1.36
C SER A 6 -20.85 18.85 -2.48
N GLN A 7 -20.62 19.22 -3.75
CA GLN A 7 -21.14 18.47 -4.91
C GLN A 7 -20.10 17.55 -5.54
N LEU A 8 -18.80 17.75 -5.23
CA LEU A 8 -17.72 16.94 -5.77
C LEU A 8 -17.59 15.63 -5.01
N LYS A 9 -17.35 14.56 -5.76
CA LYS A 9 -17.08 13.22 -5.25
C LYS A 9 -15.59 12.90 -5.31
N ALA A 10 -15.16 11.92 -4.54
CA ALA A 10 -13.77 11.44 -4.54
C ALA A 10 -13.28 11.14 -5.97
N LYS A 11 -14.09 10.48 -6.78
CA LYS A 11 -13.79 10.15 -8.19
C LYS A 11 -13.51 11.38 -9.07
N ASP A 12 -14.08 12.53 -8.74
CA ASP A 12 -13.94 13.75 -9.54
C ASP A 12 -12.58 14.43 -9.35
N ILE A 13 -11.91 14.17 -8.23
CA ILE A 13 -10.65 14.83 -7.86
C ILE A 13 -9.48 13.88 -7.70
N MET A 14 -9.71 12.56 -7.62
CA MET A 14 -8.65 11.58 -7.44
C MET A 14 -7.68 11.55 -8.62
N THR A 15 -6.46 11.14 -8.35
CA THR A 15 -5.53 10.73 -9.38
C THR A 15 -5.79 9.25 -9.69
N PRO A 16 -6.25 8.90 -10.89
CA PRO A 16 -6.34 7.51 -11.34
C PRO A 16 -4.94 6.99 -11.70
N ASP A 17 -4.80 5.77 -12.19
CA ASP A 17 -3.53 5.20 -12.67
C ASP A 17 -2.42 5.24 -11.63
N VAL A 18 -2.74 4.79 -10.43
CA VAL A 18 -1.80 4.72 -9.31
C VAL A 18 -0.86 3.54 -9.49
N PHE A 19 0.44 3.75 -9.23
CA PHE A 19 1.38 2.64 -9.10
C PHE A 19 0.99 1.76 -7.93
N MET A 20 0.78 0.47 -8.19
CA MET A 20 0.33 -0.51 -7.20
C MET A 20 1.31 -1.68 -7.13
N ALA A 21 1.54 -2.19 -5.92
CA ALA A 21 2.28 -3.42 -5.70
C ALA A 21 1.32 -4.59 -5.46
N TYR A 22 1.74 -5.80 -5.81
CA TYR A 22 1.00 -7.01 -5.45
C TYR A 22 1.54 -7.58 -4.15
N GLU A 23 0.65 -8.07 -3.29
CA GLU A 23 1.01 -8.64 -1.99
C GLU A 23 1.97 -9.84 -2.08
N GLY A 24 1.94 -10.58 -3.19
CA GLY A 24 2.79 -11.73 -3.45
C GLY A 24 4.16 -11.40 -4.04
N TRP A 25 4.46 -10.13 -4.34
CA TRP A 25 5.79 -9.76 -4.82
C TRP A 25 6.85 -9.99 -3.76
N SER A 26 8.07 -10.34 -4.18
CA SER A 26 9.22 -10.33 -3.29
C SER A 26 9.62 -8.91 -2.89
N ILE A 27 10.29 -8.78 -1.75
CA ILE A 27 10.83 -7.49 -1.29
C ILE A 27 11.80 -6.92 -2.33
N LYS A 28 12.61 -7.78 -2.95
CA LYS A 28 13.53 -7.38 -4.02
C LYS A 28 12.79 -6.78 -5.22
N ARG A 29 11.71 -7.40 -5.66
CA ARG A 29 10.87 -6.88 -6.76
C ARG A 29 10.25 -5.53 -6.40
N LEU A 30 9.76 -5.37 -5.18
CA LEU A 30 9.24 -4.11 -4.67
C LEU A 30 10.29 -3.00 -4.69
N SER A 31 11.53 -3.32 -4.27
CA SER A 31 12.66 -2.39 -4.29
C SER A 31 12.92 -1.86 -5.69
N THR A 32 13.02 -2.77 -6.66
CA THR A 32 13.20 -2.41 -8.08
C THR A 32 12.06 -1.56 -8.60
N PHE A 33 10.82 -1.88 -8.24
CA PHE A 33 9.62 -1.12 -8.61
C PHE A 33 9.66 0.31 -8.07
N PHE A 34 10.03 0.49 -6.80
CA PHE A 34 10.16 1.82 -6.20
C PHE A 34 11.25 2.66 -6.87
N ILE A 35 12.42 2.04 -7.13
CA ILE A 35 13.55 2.72 -7.77
C ILE A 35 13.19 3.14 -9.19
N ASN A 36 12.65 2.23 -9.99
CA ASN A 36 12.32 2.49 -11.39
C ASN A 36 11.23 3.56 -11.56
N ASN A 37 10.29 3.63 -10.66
CA ASN A 37 9.18 4.59 -10.71
C ASN A 37 9.41 5.84 -9.84
N LYS A 38 10.55 5.93 -9.15
CA LYS A 38 10.92 7.05 -8.26
C LYS A 38 9.85 7.34 -7.21
N ILE A 39 9.30 6.29 -6.60
CA ILE A 39 8.29 6.36 -5.55
C ILE A 39 8.83 5.75 -4.26
N SER A 40 8.23 6.11 -3.13
CA SER A 40 8.62 5.65 -1.79
C SER A 40 7.48 4.97 -1.05
N GLY A 41 6.37 4.75 -1.71
CA GLY A 41 5.20 4.07 -1.14
C GLY A 41 4.18 3.73 -2.22
N ALA A 42 3.42 2.68 -2.01
CA ALA A 42 2.38 2.24 -2.92
C ALA A 42 1.26 1.49 -2.18
N PRO A 43 0.02 1.58 -2.66
CA PRO A 43 -1.01 0.65 -2.25
C PRO A 43 -0.66 -0.76 -2.68
N VAL A 44 -1.05 -1.73 -1.87
CA VAL A 44 -0.86 -3.16 -2.14
C VAL A 44 -2.20 -3.78 -2.45
N ILE A 45 -2.26 -4.52 -3.54
CA ILE A 45 -3.46 -5.20 -4.01
C ILE A 45 -3.27 -6.72 -4.02
N ALA A 46 -4.37 -7.43 -3.85
CA ALA A 46 -4.45 -8.87 -4.08
C ALA A 46 -4.63 -9.17 -5.57
N SER A 47 -4.64 -10.45 -5.93
CA SER A 47 -4.81 -10.90 -7.32
C SER A 47 -6.16 -10.52 -7.94
N ASP A 48 -7.19 -10.30 -7.14
CA ASP A 48 -8.51 -9.81 -7.56
C ASP A 48 -8.60 -8.27 -7.63
N HIS A 49 -7.46 -7.57 -7.49
CA HIS A 49 -7.32 -6.13 -7.43
C HIS A 49 -7.95 -5.43 -6.21
N SER A 50 -8.37 -6.19 -5.20
CA SER A 50 -8.80 -5.61 -3.93
C SER A 50 -7.62 -4.96 -3.20
N LEU A 51 -7.89 -3.81 -2.56
CA LEU A 51 -6.90 -3.10 -1.76
C LEU A 51 -6.72 -3.82 -0.41
N VAL A 52 -5.52 -4.35 -0.15
CA VAL A 52 -5.23 -5.18 1.03
C VAL A 52 -4.19 -4.58 1.98
N GLY A 53 -3.45 -3.56 1.54
CA GLY A 53 -2.44 -2.95 2.37
C GLY A 53 -1.78 -1.74 1.75
N VAL A 54 -0.80 -1.22 2.44
CA VAL A 54 0.10 -0.17 1.96
C VAL A 54 1.52 -0.51 2.37
N VAL A 55 2.48 -0.27 1.48
CA VAL A 55 3.90 -0.54 1.73
C VAL A 55 4.72 0.70 1.38
N THR A 56 5.74 0.97 2.18
CA THR A 56 6.62 2.12 2.05
C THR A 56 8.09 1.73 2.05
N ALA A 57 8.95 2.64 1.65
CA ALA A 57 10.41 2.47 1.76
C ALA A 57 10.84 2.25 3.22
N THR A 58 10.15 2.83 4.20
CA THR A 58 10.40 2.60 5.63
C THR A 58 10.15 1.14 6.01
N ASP A 59 9.12 0.50 5.47
CA ASP A 59 8.87 -0.93 5.70
C ASP A 59 10.02 -1.79 5.18
N MET A 60 10.60 -1.42 4.05
CA MET A 60 11.77 -2.10 3.47
C MET A 60 13.02 -1.90 4.32
N ILE A 61 13.26 -0.68 4.82
CA ILE A 61 14.37 -0.39 5.73
C ILE A 61 14.22 -1.18 7.03
N ASN A 62 13.01 -1.27 7.57
CA ASN A 62 12.72 -2.07 8.76
C ASN A 62 12.99 -3.57 8.51
N PHE A 63 12.63 -4.08 7.34
CA PHE A 63 12.93 -5.45 6.95
C PHE A 63 14.45 -5.69 6.89
N GLU A 64 15.21 -4.82 6.23
CA GLU A 64 16.67 -4.94 6.14
C GLU A 64 17.36 -4.86 7.50
N GLY A 65 16.80 -4.11 8.45
CA GLY A 65 17.31 -4.00 9.82
C GLY A 65 17.03 -5.21 10.71
N LYS A 66 16.23 -6.18 10.26
CA LYS A 66 15.95 -7.40 11.04
C LYS A 66 17.17 -8.33 11.09
N SER A 67 17.25 -9.11 12.17
CA SER A 67 18.25 -10.15 12.31
C SER A 67 18.03 -11.28 11.27
N ASP A 68 19.07 -12.06 11.02
CA ASP A 68 18.98 -13.23 10.13
C ASP A 68 17.95 -14.24 10.63
N GLN A 69 17.81 -14.41 11.94
CA GLN A 69 16.81 -15.27 12.53
C GLN A 69 15.39 -14.77 12.23
N GLU A 70 15.11 -13.49 12.46
CA GLU A 70 13.81 -12.88 12.17
C GLU A 70 13.45 -12.98 10.68
N LYS A 71 14.43 -12.73 9.79
CA LYS A 71 14.24 -12.89 8.35
C LYS A 71 13.96 -14.34 7.97
N SER A 72 14.67 -15.29 8.55
CA SER A 72 14.44 -16.71 8.33
C SER A 72 13.06 -17.17 8.75
N GLU A 73 12.59 -16.71 9.91
CA GLU A 73 11.25 -17.01 10.43
C GLU A 73 10.17 -16.46 9.49
N MET A 74 10.34 -15.23 8.99
CA MET A 74 9.41 -14.62 8.03
C MET A 74 9.34 -15.41 6.72
N VAL A 75 10.47 -15.88 6.20
CA VAL A 75 10.52 -16.71 4.99
C VAL A 75 9.86 -18.06 5.23
N ALA A 76 10.10 -18.67 6.39
CA ALA A 76 9.47 -19.93 6.78
C ALA A 76 7.94 -19.82 6.83
N GLU A 77 7.40 -18.72 7.35
CA GLU A 77 5.95 -18.45 7.34
C GLU A 77 5.40 -18.37 5.90
N VAL A 78 6.11 -17.70 4.99
CA VAL A 78 5.71 -17.63 3.58
C VAL A 78 5.62 -19.03 2.97
N TYR A 79 6.64 -19.85 3.16
CA TYR A 79 6.64 -21.21 2.62
C TYR A 79 5.58 -22.10 3.26
N ALA A 80 5.35 -21.97 4.56
CA ALA A 80 4.30 -22.73 5.25
C ALA A 80 2.91 -22.41 4.70
N GLU A 81 2.63 -21.16 4.38
CA GLU A 81 1.36 -20.74 3.77
C GLU A 81 1.15 -21.34 2.37
N PHE A 82 2.23 -21.46 1.56
CA PHE A 82 2.14 -22.02 0.22
C PHE A 82 2.14 -23.55 0.19
N VAL A 83 2.92 -24.21 1.06
CA VAL A 83 3.15 -25.65 1.02
C VAL A 83 2.39 -26.38 2.12
N GLY A 84 1.95 -25.67 3.16
CA GLY A 84 1.24 -26.26 4.30
C GLY A 84 2.12 -27.11 5.21
N THR A 85 3.45 -26.97 5.11
CA THR A 85 4.45 -27.73 5.90
C THR A 85 5.26 -26.79 6.78
N SER A 86 5.58 -27.25 7.99
CA SER A 86 6.60 -26.59 8.83
C SER A 86 7.98 -27.17 8.51
N TYR A 87 9.01 -26.32 8.65
CA TYR A 87 10.41 -26.68 8.40
C TYR A 87 11.16 -26.83 9.72
N ASP A 88 12.20 -27.69 9.74
CA ASP A 88 13.09 -27.78 10.88
C ASP A 88 14.00 -26.54 11.02
N GLU A 89 14.58 -26.37 12.20
CA GLU A 89 15.40 -25.20 12.52
C GLU A 89 16.62 -25.06 11.60
N ALA A 90 17.24 -26.16 11.21
CA ALA A 90 18.39 -26.17 10.31
C ALA A 90 18.03 -25.64 8.91
N THR A 91 16.88 -26.05 8.40
CA THR A 91 16.34 -25.56 7.11
C THR A 91 15.94 -24.09 7.20
N VAL A 92 15.27 -23.69 8.28
CA VAL A 92 14.85 -22.31 8.52
C VAL A 92 16.05 -21.36 8.56
N ASN A 93 17.13 -21.75 9.21
CA ASN A 93 18.35 -20.94 9.30
C ASN A 93 19.01 -20.64 7.95
N GLN A 94 18.75 -21.45 6.92
CA GLN A 94 19.20 -21.19 5.56
C GLN A 94 18.37 -20.15 4.83
N PHE A 95 17.18 -19.83 5.32
CA PHE A 95 16.27 -18.90 4.66
C PHE A 95 16.66 -17.43 4.80
N ALA A 96 17.55 -17.09 5.74
CA ALA A 96 18.08 -15.73 5.87
C ALA A 96 18.88 -15.31 4.62
N GLU A 97 19.53 -16.26 3.99
CA GLU A 97 20.23 -16.01 2.73
C GLU A 97 19.23 -15.70 1.64
N ARG A 98 19.40 -14.53 1.00
CA ARG A 98 18.47 -14.02 -0.03
C ARG A 98 17.02 -13.90 0.46
N ALA A 99 16.83 -13.51 1.72
CA ALA A 99 15.49 -13.34 2.31
C ALA A 99 14.63 -12.31 1.56
N ASP A 100 15.25 -11.28 0.97
CA ASP A 100 14.59 -10.27 0.13
C ASP A 100 13.96 -10.86 -1.16
N GLU A 101 14.50 -11.97 -1.66
CA GLU A 101 13.94 -12.70 -2.81
C GLU A 101 12.86 -13.71 -2.41
N ARG A 102 12.80 -14.08 -1.15
CA ARG A 102 11.94 -15.15 -0.62
C ARG A 102 10.77 -14.62 0.21
N CYS A 103 10.97 -13.51 0.93
CA CYS A 103 9.91 -12.84 1.68
C CYS A 103 9.01 -12.02 0.76
N THR A 104 7.71 -11.96 1.07
CA THR A 104 6.73 -11.25 0.26
C THR A 104 6.33 -9.90 0.87
N VAL A 105 5.82 -9.02 0.03
CA VAL A 105 5.27 -7.71 0.43
C VAL A 105 4.21 -7.86 1.52
N ASN A 106 3.38 -8.89 1.46
CA ASN A 106 2.35 -9.17 2.48
C ASN A 106 2.92 -9.22 3.90
N LYS A 107 4.15 -9.71 4.09
CA LYS A 107 4.78 -9.84 5.41
C LYS A 107 5.32 -8.53 5.98
N VAL A 108 5.52 -7.51 5.17
CA VAL A 108 6.11 -6.23 5.60
C VAL A 108 5.13 -5.06 5.49
N MET A 109 4.07 -5.18 4.70
CA MET A 109 3.09 -4.12 4.50
C MET A 109 2.28 -3.84 5.76
N THR A 110 1.69 -2.65 5.81
CA THR A 110 0.64 -2.33 6.78
C THR A 110 -0.70 -2.80 6.24
N HIS A 111 -1.39 -3.68 6.97
CA HIS A 111 -2.68 -4.26 6.55
C HIS A 111 -3.86 -3.32 6.77
N LYS A 112 -3.76 -2.40 7.73
CA LYS A 112 -4.80 -1.40 7.98
C LYS A 112 -4.68 -0.28 6.96
N VAL A 113 -5.63 -0.22 6.03
CA VAL A 113 -5.67 0.79 4.98
C VAL A 113 -6.83 1.75 5.23
N ILE A 114 -6.53 3.05 5.18
CA ILE A 114 -7.54 4.09 5.24
C ILE A 114 -7.98 4.40 3.81
N GLN A 115 -9.25 4.18 3.53
CA GLN A 115 -9.83 4.32 2.20
C GLN A 115 -11.22 4.93 2.24
N VAL A 116 -11.64 5.48 1.13
CA VAL A 116 -12.99 5.99 0.90
C VAL A 116 -13.55 5.41 -0.39
N ASP A 117 -14.87 5.35 -0.49
CA ASP A 117 -15.54 5.00 -1.74
C ASP A 117 -15.47 6.17 -2.74
N GLU A 118 -15.48 5.85 -4.03
CA GLU A 118 -15.40 6.86 -5.10
C GLU A 118 -16.58 7.84 -5.11
N GLU A 119 -17.71 7.49 -4.51
CA GLU A 119 -18.90 8.33 -4.35
C GLU A 119 -18.88 9.18 -3.08
N THR A 120 -17.85 9.08 -2.24
CA THR A 120 -17.70 9.89 -1.03
C THR A 120 -17.55 11.36 -1.39
N ASN A 121 -18.23 12.26 -0.68
CA ASN A 121 -18.08 13.70 -0.88
C ASN A 121 -16.67 14.18 -0.54
N VAL A 122 -16.15 15.13 -1.30
CA VAL A 122 -14.79 15.68 -1.09
C VAL A 122 -14.64 16.32 0.29
N SER A 123 -15.68 16.93 0.85
CA SER A 123 -15.67 17.44 2.22
C SER A 123 -15.41 16.33 3.25
N ASP A 124 -16.10 15.19 3.11
CA ASP A 124 -15.94 14.05 4.01
C ASP A 124 -14.56 13.40 3.87
N VAL A 125 -14.02 13.39 2.64
CA VAL A 125 -12.64 12.96 2.38
C VAL A 125 -11.65 13.85 3.12
N ALA A 126 -11.82 15.17 3.04
CA ALA A 126 -10.94 16.13 3.70
C ALA A 126 -11.01 15.98 5.22
N ASP A 127 -12.22 15.87 5.78
CA ASP A 127 -12.42 15.66 7.22
C ASP A 127 -11.73 14.38 7.69
N LYS A 128 -11.91 13.28 6.97
CA LYS A 128 -11.25 12.01 7.28
C LYS A 128 -9.72 12.11 7.23
N MET A 129 -9.17 12.79 6.24
CA MET A 129 -7.71 12.99 6.15
C MET A 129 -7.18 13.82 7.34
N LEU A 130 -7.95 14.83 7.80
CA LEU A 130 -7.59 15.64 8.96
C LEU A 130 -7.68 14.85 10.27
N GLU A 131 -8.77 14.10 10.47
CA GLU A 131 -8.98 13.27 11.65
C GLU A 131 -7.91 12.20 11.82
N ASP A 132 -7.55 11.53 10.73
CA ASP A 132 -6.55 10.47 10.71
C ASP A 132 -5.10 10.99 10.60
N GLY A 133 -4.91 12.30 10.38
CA GLY A 133 -3.58 12.92 10.26
C GLY A 133 -2.80 12.45 9.04
N ILE A 134 -3.48 12.12 7.94
CA ILE A 134 -2.89 11.56 6.72
C ILE A 134 -2.88 12.57 5.58
N ARG A 135 -1.89 12.46 4.71
CA ARG A 135 -1.71 13.34 3.54
C ARG A 135 -2.20 12.71 2.23
N ARG A 136 -2.53 11.44 2.25
CA ARG A 136 -3.05 10.67 1.11
C ARG A 136 -4.08 9.68 1.61
N ILE A 137 -5.14 9.50 0.84
CA ILE A 137 -6.17 8.51 1.09
C ILE A 137 -6.46 7.76 -0.21
N PHE A 138 -6.67 6.46 -0.10
CA PHE A 138 -7.00 5.63 -1.25
C PHE A 138 -8.49 5.68 -1.54
N VAL A 139 -8.81 5.62 -2.83
CA VAL A 139 -10.19 5.59 -3.33
C VAL A 139 -10.45 4.24 -3.94
N THR A 140 -11.55 3.63 -3.55
CA THR A 140 -11.97 2.32 -4.05
C THR A 140 -13.40 2.35 -4.57
N LYS A 141 -13.70 1.40 -5.44
CA LYS A 141 -15.04 1.06 -5.86
C LYS A 141 -15.29 -0.40 -5.55
N ASN A 142 -16.24 -0.68 -4.65
CA ASN A 142 -16.51 -2.06 -4.19
C ASN A 142 -15.23 -2.78 -3.69
N GLY A 143 -14.37 -2.05 -2.97
CA GLY A 143 -13.09 -2.58 -2.48
C GLY A 143 -11.97 -2.67 -3.51
N ILE A 144 -12.25 -2.42 -4.79
CA ILE A 144 -11.26 -2.40 -5.88
C ILE A 144 -10.61 -1.03 -5.97
N MET A 145 -9.28 -1.00 -6.08
CA MET A 145 -8.51 0.24 -6.17
C MET A 145 -8.91 1.07 -7.38
N SER A 146 -9.32 2.32 -7.16
CA SER A 146 -9.71 3.28 -8.22
C SER A 146 -8.73 4.43 -8.38
N GLY A 147 -8.19 4.96 -7.28
CA GLY A 147 -7.32 6.12 -7.33
C GLY A 147 -6.79 6.52 -5.96
N VAL A 148 -6.10 7.65 -5.91
CA VAL A 148 -5.59 8.26 -4.68
C VAL A 148 -5.92 9.75 -4.66
N ILE A 149 -6.26 10.25 -3.49
CA ILE A 149 -6.42 11.68 -3.21
C ILE A 149 -5.31 12.11 -2.26
N SER A 150 -4.55 13.10 -2.69
CA SER A 150 -3.55 13.76 -1.85
C SER A 150 -4.06 15.12 -1.37
N THR A 151 -3.40 15.70 -0.38
CA THR A 151 -3.64 17.09 0.04
C THR A 151 -3.58 18.06 -1.16
N ASN A 152 -2.68 17.83 -2.11
CA ASN A 152 -2.56 18.66 -3.32
C ASN A 152 -3.81 18.58 -4.22
N ASN A 153 -4.46 17.41 -4.32
CA ASN A 153 -5.72 17.30 -5.06
C ASN A 153 -6.78 18.21 -4.44
N ILE A 154 -6.90 18.22 -3.12
CA ILE A 154 -7.87 19.07 -2.39
C ILE A 154 -7.53 20.54 -2.54
N LEU A 155 -6.27 20.94 -2.36
CA LEU A 155 -5.83 22.33 -2.54
C LEU A 155 -6.11 22.85 -3.95
N ARG A 156 -5.92 22.00 -4.97
CA ARG A 156 -6.22 22.37 -6.35
C ARG A 156 -7.71 22.69 -6.55
N VAL A 157 -8.59 21.89 -5.93
CA VAL A 157 -10.03 22.17 -5.99
C VAL A 157 -10.35 23.50 -5.29
N VAL A 158 -9.81 23.72 -4.09
CA VAL A 158 -10.00 24.97 -3.34
C VAL A 158 -9.54 26.18 -4.14
N SER A 159 -8.42 26.07 -4.86
CA SER A 159 -7.89 27.18 -5.69
C SER A 159 -8.76 27.53 -6.89
N GLN A 160 -9.66 26.65 -7.30
CA GLN A 160 -10.56 26.84 -8.44
C GLN A 160 -11.97 27.34 -8.03
N ILE A 161 -12.24 27.42 -6.73
CA ILE A 161 -13.48 27.98 -6.20
C ILE A 161 -13.30 29.49 -6.12
N GLN A 162 -14.01 30.19 -6.99
CA GLN A 162 -14.13 31.66 -6.96
C GLN A 162 -15.50 32.08 -6.42
#